data_2491e7199c56ff0f6942fecfbf70ec1d
#
_entry.id   2491e7199c56ff0f6942fecfbf70ec1d
#
_cell.length_a   1.000
_cell.length_b   1.000
_cell.length_c   1.000
_cell.angle_alpha   90.00
_cell.angle_beta   90.00
_cell.angle_gamma   90.00
#
_symmetry.space_group_name_H-M   'P 1'
#
loop_
_entity.id
_entity.type
_entity.pdbx_description
1 polymer ?
#
loop_
_entity_poly.entity_id
_entity_poly.type
_entity_poly.pdbx_seq_one_letter_code
_entity_poly.pdbx_strand_id
1 'polypeptide(L)'
;MSFDCVVIGGGAAGMMAAIQCKENNMQTVIIEHTAKLGTKILKTGNGKCNFSNTFMTKEMYQNNNADYAMRIINRFNVDDTIHFFENLSVYKKERNGYLYPRSEMAASVALAFTGKIQALDIPVFFETSVKKIDRAGSEYVLQLEGAKTNTIKTKTVILACGSAASPSSGSDGSGYKLVKKLGIKVVKPLPALTALESDKKNMKLATGVRAYGNVKIMAAGRVGAEDTGEIQFTDYGISGIPVFQVSRFAVRAMEEGQRVEALVDVAADIKEDDLLSMLKCAVNTRKHQSVSESLSGLFNKKLVMMICKDIGIEGNSSASDIDDDICQKLVRHMKSLRYHITGYKGNDYAQVCQGGVNVSELNDNLESVNNPGIFFAGELVDIDGKCGGYNLQWAWSSGVVAAKSVFDYCNRQE
;
A
#
# COMPACT_ATOMS: atom_id res chain seq x y z
N MET A 1 -30.28 -8.49 -19.87
CA MET A 1 -30.30 -7.31 -18.98
C MET A 1 -29.34 -6.30 -19.58
N SER A 2 -29.77 -5.03 -19.65
CA SER A 2 -28.90 -3.92 -20.08
C SER A 2 -28.76 -2.91 -18.94
N PHE A 3 -27.57 -2.35 -18.80
CA PHE A 3 -27.21 -1.37 -17.78
C PHE A 3 -26.59 -0.14 -18.44
N ASP A 4 -26.64 1.00 -17.76
CA ASP A 4 -25.87 2.17 -18.19
C ASP A 4 -24.39 1.99 -17.84
N CYS A 5 -24.12 1.41 -16.67
CA CYS A 5 -22.77 1.15 -16.19
C CYS A 5 -22.63 -0.21 -15.51
N VAL A 6 -21.58 -0.95 -15.86
CA VAL A 6 -21.13 -2.13 -15.14
C VAL A 6 -19.82 -1.81 -14.44
N VAL A 7 -19.80 -1.97 -13.11
CA VAL A 7 -18.59 -1.82 -12.30
C VAL A 7 -18.00 -3.21 -12.03
N ILE A 8 -16.75 -3.45 -12.45
CA ILE A 8 -16.05 -4.72 -12.24
C ILE A 8 -15.10 -4.58 -11.08
N GLY A 9 -15.42 -5.26 -9.97
CA GLY A 9 -14.72 -5.23 -8.70
C GLY A 9 -15.46 -4.45 -7.63
N GLY A 10 -15.77 -5.11 -6.51
CA GLY A 10 -16.47 -4.58 -5.34
C GLY A 10 -15.52 -4.12 -4.23
N GLY A 11 -14.32 -3.65 -4.59
CA GLY A 11 -13.37 -3.02 -3.66
C GLY A 11 -13.71 -1.55 -3.36
N ALA A 12 -12.79 -0.84 -2.72
CA ALA A 12 -12.95 0.56 -2.34
C ALA A 12 -13.40 1.46 -3.50
N ALA A 13 -12.64 1.46 -4.59
CA ALA A 13 -12.92 2.30 -5.76
C ALA A 13 -14.22 1.89 -6.47
N GLY A 14 -14.46 0.59 -6.60
CA GLY A 14 -15.67 0.10 -7.29
C GLY A 14 -16.96 0.38 -6.52
N MET A 15 -16.97 0.21 -5.20
CA MET A 15 -18.12 0.57 -4.37
C MET A 15 -18.40 2.07 -4.43
N MET A 16 -17.36 2.91 -4.33
CA MET A 16 -17.49 4.36 -4.48
C MET A 16 -18.09 4.73 -5.85
N ALA A 17 -17.55 4.16 -6.92
CA ALA A 17 -18.03 4.42 -8.28
C ALA A 17 -19.50 4.00 -8.47
N ALA A 18 -19.87 2.81 -8.00
CA ALA A 18 -21.23 2.30 -8.12
C ALA A 18 -22.25 3.18 -7.37
N ILE A 19 -21.92 3.62 -6.15
CA ILE A 19 -22.75 4.53 -5.37
C ILE A 19 -22.93 5.84 -6.15
N GLN A 20 -21.86 6.43 -6.65
CA GLN A 20 -21.93 7.69 -7.39
C GLN A 20 -22.70 7.57 -8.72
N CYS A 21 -22.56 6.49 -9.47
CA CYS A 21 -23.35 6.21 -10.65
C CYS A 21 -24.86 6.14 -10.29
N LYS A 22 -25.19 5.40 -9.24
CA LYS A 22 -26.60 5.22 -8.84
C LYS A 22 -27.22 6.51 -8.30
N GLU A 23 -26.46 7.33 -7.57
CA GLU A 23 -26.93 8.66 -7.10
C GLU A 23 -27.18 9.64 -8.27
N ASN A 24 -26.56 9.40 -9.43
CA ASN A 24 -26.84 10.08 -10.70
C ASN A 24 -27.92 9.35 -11.54
N ASN A 25 -28.76 8.53 -10.91
CA ASN A 25 -29.89 7.81 -11.52
C ASN A 25 -29.49 6.80 -12.62
N MET A 26 -28.27 6.35 -12.68
CA MET A 26 -27.82 5.38 -13.68
C MET A 26 -28.19 3.94 -13.27
N GLN A 27 -28.59 3.14 -14.23
CA GLN A 27 -28.80 1.70 -14.04
C GLN A 27 -27.43 1.02 -13.91
N THR A 28 -27.02 0.73 -12.67
CA THR A 28 -25.68 0.29 -12.31
C THR A 28 -25.71 -1.08 -11.66
N VAL A 29 -24.71 -1.94 -11.97
CA VAL A 29 -24.49 -3.24 -11.33
C VAL A 29 -23.01 -3.41 -10.97
N ILE A 30 -22.74 -4.08 -9.84
CA ILE A 30 -21.39 -4.49 -9.45
C ILE A 30 -21.21 -5.97 -9.78
N ILE A 31 -20.07 -6.30 -10.41
CA ILE A 31 -19.63 -7.69 -10.59
C ILE A 31 -18.45 -7.92 -9.66
N GLU A 32 -18.59 -8.86 -8.74
CA GLU A 32 -17.57 -9.17 -7.73
C GLU A 32 -17.28 -10.69 -7.75
N HIS A 33 -16.01 -11.04 -7.89
CA HIS A 33 -15.62 -12.44 -8.01
C HIS A 33 -15.52 -13.15 -6.65
N THR A 34 -15.50 -12.41 -5.56
CA THR A 34 -15.54 -12.96 -4.20
C THR A 34 -16.98 -12.99 -3.65
N ALA A 35 -17.16 -13.63 -2.50
CA ALA A 35 -18.47 -13.71 -1.84
C ALA A 35 -18.86 -12.43 -1.07
N LYS A 36 -17.98 -11.41 -0.99
CA LYS A 36 -18.20 -10.22 -0.16
C LYS A 36 -17.56 -8.97 -0.79
N LEU A 37 -18.23 -7.82 -0.61
CA LEU A 37 -17.66 -6.51 -0.96
C LEU A 37 -16.63 -6.05 0.07
N GLY A 38 -15.67 -5.24 -0.37
CA GLY A 38 -14.78 -4.48 0.51
C GLY A 38 -13.78 -5.30 1.34
N THR A 39 -13.50 -6.55 0.98
CA THR A 39 -12.65 -7.47 1.76
C THR A 39 -11.26 -6.92 2.01
N LYS A 40 -10.65 -6.21 1.07
CA LYS A 40 -9.34 -5.58 1.25
C LYS A 40 -9.39 -4.41 2.23
N ILE A 41 -10.50 -3.67 2.32
CA ILE A 41 -10.67 -2.58 3.30
C ILE A 41 -10.44 -3.09 4.73
N LEU A 42 -10.95 -4.28 5.06
CA LEU A 42 -10.85 -4.88 6.39
C LEU A 42 -9.40 -5.10 6.86
N LYS A 43 -8.45 -5.22 5.93
CA LYS A 43 -7.02 -5.42 6.22
C LYS A 43 -6.22 -4.11 6.28
N THR A 44 -6.81 -3.00 5.84
CA THR A 44 -6.11 -1.71 5.79
C THR A 44 -5.86 -1.13 7.17
N GLY A 45 -4.72 -0.42 7.33
CA GLY A 45 -4.36 0.22 8.59
C GLY A 45 -4.30 -0.75 9.78
N ASN A 46 -3.92 -1.99 9.57
CA ASN A 46 -3.92 -3.05 10.58
C ASN A 46 -5.32 -3.24 11.24
N GLY A 47 -6.35 -3.27 10.41
CA GLY A 47 -7.76 -3.41 10.84
C GLY A 47 -8.43 -2.11 11.29
N LYS A 48 -7.75 -0.96 11.20
CA LYS A 48 -8.29 0.35 11.60
C LYS A 48 -8.79 1.19 10.45
N CYS A 49 -8.39 0.91 9.21
CA CYS A 49 -8.67 1.66 8.00
C CYS A 49 -8.21 3.12 8.06
N ASN A 50 -6.94 3.37 7.74
CA ASN A 50 -6.49 4.73 7.47
C ASN A 50 -7.04 5.16 6.10
N PHE A 51 -8.20 5.82 6.09
CA PHE A 51 -8.96 6.04 4.86
C PHE A 51 -8.50 7.26 4.04
N SER A 52 -7.75 8.19 4.64
CA SER A 52 -7.17 9.35 3.97
C SER A 52 -6.09 10.02 4.82
N ASN A 53 -5.56 11.16 4.35
CA ASN A 53 -4.55 11.95 5.04
C ASN A 53 -4.75 13.44 4.76
N THR A 54 -4.55 14.30 5.77
CA THR A 54 -4.63 15.76 5.59
C THR A 54 -3.43 16.34 4.82
N PHE A 55 -2.28 15.65 4.85
CA PHE A 55 -1.08 16.02 4.08
C PHE A 55 -1.09 15.39 2.69
N MET A 56 -2.01 15.84 1.84
CA MET A 56 -2.19 15.31 0.49
C MET A 56 -1.40 16.15 -0.52
N THR A 57 -0.20 15.69 -0.85
CA THR A 57 0.69 16.34 -1.82
C THR A 57 1.24 15.33 -2.84
N LYS A 58 1.80 15.79 -3.94
CA LYS A 58 2.32 14.91 -5.00
C LYS A 58 3.49 14.04 -4.56
N GLU A 59 4.28 14.49 -3.57
CA GLU A 59 5.41 13.74 -3.00
C GLU A 59 4.98 12.48 -2.25
N MET A 60 3.68 12.35 -1.99
CA MET A 60 3.09 11.17 -1.38
C MET A 60 2.84 10.04 -2.40
N TYR A 61 2.87 10.34 -3.70
CA TYR A 61 2.74 9.38 -4.80
C TYR A 61 4.11 9.14 -5.42
N GLN A 62 4.51 7.87 -5.49
CA GLN A 62 5.92 7.50 -5.64
C GLN A 62 6.36 7.16 -7.07
N ASN A 63 5.56 7.46 -8.08
CA ASN A 63 5.90 7.23 -9.47
C ASN A 63 5.88 8.53 -10.29
N ASN A 64 6.28 8.43 -11.56
CA ASN A 64 6.28 9.57 -12.49
C ASN A 64 4.85 10.08 -12.81
N ASN A 65 3.83 9.43 -12.27
CA ASN A 65 2.41 9.72 -12.50
C ASN A 65 1.79 10.57 -11.36
N ALA A 66 2.61 11.10 -10.44
CA ALA A 66 2.14 11.86 -9.28
C ALA A 66 1.30 13.09 -9.68
N ASP A 67 1.69 13.80 -10.75
CA ASP A 67 0.91 14.95 -11.24
C ASP A 67 -0.44 14.51 -11.82
N TYR A 68 -0.51 13.35 -12.47
CA TYR A 68 -1.78 12.78 -12.93
C TYR A 68 -2.67 12.40 -11.73
N ALA A 69 -2.09 11.75 -10.72
CA ALA A 69 -2.81 11.39 -9.50
C ALA A 69 -3.42 12.63 -8.84
N MET A 70 -2.65 13.72 -8.69
CA MET A 70 -3.13 14.95 -8.07
C MET A 70 -4.22 15.65 -8.88
N ARG A 71 -4.17 15.63 -10.23
CA ARG A 71 -5.27 16.18 -11.06
C ARG A 71 -6.59 15.45 -10.78
N ILE A 72 -6.56 14.15 -10.62
CA ILE A 72 -7.76 13.34 -10.29
C ILE A 72 -8.21 13.59 -8.85
N ILE A 73 -7.28 13.56 -7.89
CA ILE A 73 -7.56 13.74 -6.46
C ILE A 73 -8.16 15.11 -6.17
N ASN A 74 -7.69 16.17 -6.83
CA ASN A 74 -8.22 17.51 -6.66
C ASN A 74 -9.68 17.68 -7.13
N ARG A 75 -10.22 16.75 -7.91
CA ARG A 75 -11.63 16.72 -8.35
C ARG A 75 -12.58 16.06 -7.32
N PHE A 76 -12.01 15.30 -6.39
CA PHE A 76 -12.67 14.78 -5.20
C PHE A 76 -11.59 14.64 -4.12
N ASN A 77 -11.41 15.70 -3.36
CA ASN A 77 -10.28 15.87 -2.45
C ASN A 77 -10.52 15.25 -1.06
N VAL A 78 -9.64 15.53 -0.12
CA VAL A 78 -9.71 15.00 1.26
C VAL A 78 -10.96 15.50 1.98
N ASP A 79 -11.33 16.77 1.82
CA ASP A 79 -12.51 17.33 2.46
C ASP A 79 -13.80 16.73 1.89
N ASP A 80 -13.87 16.54 0.56
CA ASP A 80 -14.96 15.83 -0.10
C ASP A 80 -15.08 14.39 0.44
N THR A 81 -13.95 13.73 0.62
CA THR A 81 -13.90 12.37 1.20
C THR A 81 -14.44 12.37 2.63
N ILE A 82 -14.02 13.32 3.46
CA ILE A 82 -14.51 13.44 4.84
C ILE A 82 -16.04 13.62 4.84
N HIS A 83 -16.56 14.56 4.05
CA HIS A 83 -18.01 14.81 3.94
C HIS A 83 -18.77 13.58 3.46
N PHE A 84 -18.23 12.86 2.46
CA PHE A 84 -18.84 11.62 2.00
C PHE A 84 -18.95 10.58 3.12
N PHE A 85 -17.87 10.38 3.89
CA PHE A 85 -17.88 9.43 5.01
C PHE A 85 -18.81 9.87 6.15
N GLU A 86 -18.87 11.16 6.47
CA GLU A 86 -19.80 11.71 7.45
C GLU A 86 -21.25 11.48 7.05
N ASN A 87 -21.60 11.62 5.76
CA ASN A 87 -22.92 11.29 5.23
C ASN A 87 -23.26 9.79 5.34
N LEU A 88 -22.24 8.94 5.47
CA LEU A 88 -22.40 7.51 5.79
C LEU A 88 -22.31 7.24 7.30
N SER A 89 -22.36 8.27 8.16
CA SER A 89 -22.21 8.19 9.61
C SER A 89 -20.83 7.62 10.05
N VAL A 90 -19.81 7.75 9.22
CA VAL A 90 -18.42 7.42 9.55
C VAL A 90 -17.65 8.70 9.84
N TYR A 91 -17.56 9.05 11.10
CA TYR A 91 -16.85 10.26 11.56
C TYR A 91 -15.35 10.02 11.65
N LYS A 92 -14.57 11.04 11.31
CA LYS A 92 -13.11 10.97 11.34
C LYS A 92 -12.52 11.03 12.75
N LYS A 93 -11.36 10.38 12.92
CA LYS A 93 -10.40 10.58 13.99
C LYS A 93 -9.04 10.85 13.36
N GLU A 94 -8.46 12.01 13.65
CA GLU A 94 -7.16 12.40 13.12
C GLU A 94 -6.04 12.09 14.11
N ARG A 95 -4.90 11.64 13.56
CA ARG A 95 -3.62 11.50 14.29
C ARG A 95 -2.48 11.86 13.36
N ASN A 96 -1.82 12.97 13.60
CA ASN A 96 -0.66 13.43 12.80
C ASN A 96 -0.93 13.41 11.29
N GLY A 97 -2.10 13.89 10.89
CA GLY A 97 -2.56 13.90 9.50
C GLY A 97 -3.26 12.63 9.03
N TYR A 98 -3.05 11.49 9.67
CA TYR A 98 -3.71 10.22 9.31
C TYR A 98 -5.18 10.24 9.72
N LEU A 99 -6.08 9.93 8.79
CA LEU A 99 -7.52 9.92 9.00
C LEU A 99 -8.04 8.49 9.15
N TYR A 100 -8.61 8.19 10.31
CA TYR A 100 -9.24 6.91 10.63
C TYR A 100 -10.74 7.11 10.91
N PRO A 101 -11.59 6.09 10.76
CA PRO A 101 -12.92 6.13 11.36
C PRO A 101 -12.77 6.29 12.88
N ARG A 102 -13.67 7.06 13.51
CA ARG A 102 -13.61 7.30 14.95
C ARG A 102 -13.69 6.01 15.79
N SER A 103 -14.33 4.99 15.25
CA SER A 103 -14.37 3.65 15.84
C SER A 103 -13.01 2.92 15.83
N GLU A 104 -12.05 3.40 15.02
CA GLU A 104 -10.78 2.72 14.73
C GLU A 104 -10.97 1.27 14.22
N MET A 105 -12.09 1.01 13.53
CA MET A 105 -12.43 -0.30 12.98
C MET A 105 -12.66 -0.20 11.46
N ALA A 106 -11.86 -0.91 10.67
CA ALA A 106 -12.04 -1.01 9.22
C ALA A 106 -13.42 -1.59 8.83
N ALA A 107 -13.98 -2.43 9.70
CA ALA A 107 -15.33 -2.98 9.53
C ALA A 107 -16.41 -1.90 9.47
N SER A 108 -16.27 -0.79 10.22
CA SER A 108 -17.23 0.31 10.16
C SER A 108 -17.31 0.95 8.78
N VAL A 109 -16.16 1.09 8.11
CA VAL A 109 -16.10 1.62 6.74
C VAL A 109 -16.73 0.63 5.75
N ALA A 110 -16.39 -0.65 5.83
CA ALA A 110 -16.95 -1.67 4.94
C ALA A 110 -18.48 -1.79 5.10
N LEU A 111 -18.98 -1.76 6.35
CA LEU A 111 -20.42 -1.80 6.65
C LEU A 111 -21.15 -0.56 6.13
N ALA A 112 -20.57 0.62 6.25
CA ALA A 112 -21.17 1.86 5.74
C ALA A 112 -21.34 1.81 4.22
N PHE A 113 -20.34 1.35 3.47
CA PHE A 113 -20.43 1.17 2.02
C PHE A 113 -21.45 0.11 1.62
N THR A 114 -21.41 -1.08 2.24
CA THR A 114 -22.34 -2.16 1.92
C THR A 114 -23.78 -1.79 2.25
N GLY A 115 -24.00 -1.10 3.37
CA GLY A 115 -25.30 -0.57 3.75
C GLY A 115 -25.85 0.47 2.74
N LYS A 116 -24.98 1.37 2.25
CA LYS A 116 -25.36 2.36 1.22
C LYS A 116 -25.70 1.69 -0.11
N ILE A 117 -24.92 0.69 -0.54
CA ILE A 117 -25.17 -0.11 -1.74
C ILE A 117 -26.55 -0.79 -1.65
N GLN A 118 -26.86 -1.35 -0.49
CA GLN A 118 -28.13 -2.00 -0.21
C GLN A 118 -29.30 -1.00 -0.20
N ALA A 119 -29.13 0.15 0.45
CA ALA A 119 -30.15 1.21 0.51
C ALA A 119 -30.45 1.84 -0.85
N LEU A 120 -29.49 1.81 -1.78
CA LEU A 120 -29.66 2.29 -3.16
C LEU A 120 -30.14 1.20 -4.13
N ASP A 121 -30.42 -0.01 -3.66
CA ASP A 121 -30.79 -1.17 -4.48
C ASP A 121 -29.86 -1.41 -5.66
N ILE A 122 -28.53 -1.31 -5.41
CA ILE A 122 -27.50 -1.62 -6.43
C ILE A 122 -27.34 -3.14 -6.49
N PRO A 123 -27.69 -3.80 -7.62
CA PRO A 123 -27.46 -5.24 -7.75
C PRO A 123 -25.98 -5.57 -7.71
N VAL A 124 -25.65 -6.69 -7.03
CA VAL A 124 -24.29 -7.22 -6.96
C VAL A 124 -24.30 -8.67 -7.41
N PHE A 125 -23.48 -9.00 -8.39
CA PHE A 125 -23.26 -10.37 -8.82
C PHE A 125 -22.00 -10.87 -8.13
N PHE A 126 -22.20 -11.54 -7.00
CA PHE A 126 -21.12 -12.19 -6.23
C PHE A 126 -20.63 -13.46 -6.92
N GLU A 127 -19.42 -13.89 -6.56
CA GLU A 127 -18.77 -15.11 -7.08
C GLU A 127 -18.80 -15.17 -8.60
N THR A 128 -18.75 -13.98 -9.24
CA THR A 128 -18.90 -13.80 -10.66
C THR A 128 -17.69 -13.08 -11.24
N SER A 129 -17.06 -13.68 -12.25
CA SER A 129 -15.92 -13.13 -12.97
C SER A 129 -16.31 -12.69 -14.37
N VAL A 130 -15.75 -11.56 -14.83
CA VAL A 130 -15.80 -11.15 -16.23
C VAL A 130 -14.63 -11.78 -16.99
N LYS A 131 -14.90 -12.57 -18.01
CA LYS A 131 -13.89 -13.26 -18.83
C LYS A 131 -13.50 -12.49 -20.08
N LYS A 132 -14.44 -11.73 -20.64
CA LYS A 132 -14.25 -10.96 -21.85
C LYS A 132 -15.17 -9.76 -21.89
N ILE A 133 -14.72 -8.68 -22.51
CA ILE A 133 -15.50 -7.49 -22.82
C ILE A 133 -15.39 -7.31 -24.34
N ASP A 134 -16.50 -7.41 -25.03
CA ASP A 134 -16.59 -7.22 -26.47
C ASP A 134 -17.41 -5.96 -26.78
N ARG A 135 -16.99 -5.16 -27.74
CA ARG A 135 -17.78 -4.03 -28.24
C ARG A 135 -18.81 -4.51 -29.26
N ALA A 136 -20.06 -4.10 -29.07
CA ALA A 136 -21.18 -4.43 -29.94
C ALA A 136 -21.94 -3.15 -30.29
N GLY A 137 -21.50 -2.46 -31.35
CA GLY A 137 -22.03 -1.14 -31.73
C GLY A 137 -21.66 -0.05 -30.71
N SER A 138 -22.68 0.58 -30.11
CA SER A 138 -22.52 1.59 -29.05
C SER A 138 -22.44 0.98 -27.66
N GLU A 139 -22.68 -0.31 -27.49
CA GLU A 139 -22.67 -1.01 -26.18
C GLU A 139 -21.49 -1.98 -26.08
N TYR A 140 -21.28 -2.44 -24.85
CA TYR A 140 -20.36 -3.54 -24.50
C TYR A 140 -21.16 -4.78 -24.09
N VAL A 141 -20.66 -5.95 -24.47
CA VAL A 141 -21.16 -7.26 -24.04
C VAL A 141 -20.08 -7.91 -23.17
N LEU A 142 -20.42 -8.14 -21.91
CA LEU A 142 -19.53 -8.78 -20.95
C LEU A 142 -19.88 -10.27 -20.84
N GLN A 143 -18.90 -11.15 -21.04
CA GLN A 143 -19.01 -12.58 -20.80
C GLN A 143 -18.73 -12.89 -19.33
N LEU A 144 -19.65 -13.54 -18.66
CA LEU A 144 -19.60 -13.84 -17.24
C LEU A 144 -19.35 -15.33 -16.99
N GLU A 145 -18.66 -15.62 -15.89
CA GLU A 145 -18.54 -16.95 -15.33
C GLU A 145 -18.94 -16.91 -13.85
N GLY A 146 -19.71 -17.87 -13.38
CA GLY A 146 -20.24 -17.95 -12.02
C GLY A 146 -21.64 -17.36 -11.84
N ALA A 147 -22.13 -16.52 -12.75
CA ALA A 147 -23.45 -15.97 -12.70
C ALA A 147 -24.53 -16.91 -13.32
N LYS A 148 -25.81 -16.67 -12.98
CA LYS A 148 -26.94 -17.35 -13.62
C LYS A 148 -27.10 -16.99 -15.10
N THR A 149 -26.62 -15.84 -15.52
CA THR A 149 -26.57 -15.38 -16.91
C THR A 149 -25.15 -15.35 -17.44
N ASN A 150 -24.93 -15.84 -18.65
CA ASN A 150 -23.60 -15.90 -19.23
C ASN A 150 -23.13 -14.56 -19.83
N THR A 151 -24.05 -13.62 -20.06
CA THR A 151 -23.73 -12.32 -20.65
C THR A 151 -24.60 -11.21 -20.10
N ILE A 152 -24.06 -9.99 -20.04
CA ILE A 152 -24.78 -8.74 -19.80
C ILE A 152 -24.34 -7.70 -20.82
N LYS A 153 -25.24 -6.74 -21.10
CA LYS A 153 -24.98 -5.58 -21.96
C LYS A 153 -24.89 -4.32 -21.14
N THR A 154 -24.09 -3.38 -21.56
CA THR A 154 -23.93 -2.08 -20.91
C THR A 154 -23.42 -1.02 -21.87
N LYS A 155 -23.77 0.24 -21.65
CA LYS A 155 -23.22 1.39 -22.39
C LYS A 155 -21.75 1.64 -21.99
N THR A 156 -21.42 1.47 -20.71
CA THR A 156 -20.09 1.78 -20.15
C THR A 156 -19.62 0.73 -19.14
N VAL A 157 -18.30 0.67 -18.94
CA VAL A 157 -17.66 -0.24 -17.97
C VAL A 157 -16.67 0.54 -17.11
N ILE A 158 -16.72 0.39 -15.79
CA ILE A 158 -15.69 0.84 -14.86
C ILE A 158 -14.88 -0.38 -14.39
N LEU A 159 -13.60 -0.44 -14.74
CA LEU A 159 -12.66 -1.45 -14.29
C LEU A 159 -12.04 -1.01 -12.96
N ALA A 160 -12.47 -1.62 -11.85
CA ALA A 160 -12.02 -1.34 -10.48
C ALA A 160 -11.52 -2.63 -9.76
N CYS A 161 -10.86 -3.51 -10.53
CA CYS A 161 -10.48 -4.86 -10.09
C CYS A 161 -9.32 -4.89 -9.06
N GLY A 162 -8.75 -3.74 -8.72
CA GLY A 162 -7.59 -3.68 -7.83
C GLY A 162 -6.30 -4.14 -8.49
N SER A 163 -5.25 -4.31 -7.68
CA SER A 163 -3.92 -4.74 -8.10
C SER A 163 -3.72 -6.26 -7.89
N ALA A 164 -2.47 -6.72 -7.87
CA ALA A 164 -2.12 -8.09 -7.49
C ALA A 164 -1.76 -8.23 -5.99
N ALA A 165 -1.79 -7.13 -5.22
CA ALA A 165 -1.44 -7.14 -3.80
C ALA A 165 -2.60 -7.63 -2.93
N SER A 166 -2.29 -8.55 -2.01
CA SER A 166 -3.25 -9.23 -1.11
C SER A 166 -4.28 -10.11 -1.85
N PRO A 167 -3.86 -11.13 -2.61
CA PRO A 167 -4.74 -12.02 -3.38
C PRO A 167 -5.86 -12.65 -2.53
N SER A 168 -5.57 -12.99 -1.28
CA SER A 168 -6.56 -13.53 -0.31
C SER A 168 -7.71 -12.56 0.02
N SER A 169 -7.63 -11.30 -0.42
CA SER A 169 -8.71 -10.31 -0.33
C SER A 169 -9.42 -10.05 -1.65
N GLY A 170 -9.16 -10.85 -2.68
CA GLY A 170 -9.70 -10.69 -4.02
C GLY A 170 -8.88 -9.80 -4.94
N SER A 171 -7.77 -9.20 -4.48
CA SER A 171 -6.86 -8.39 -5.31
C SER A 171 -5.76 -9.30 -5.89
N ASP A 172 -6.13 -10.11 -6.88
CA ASP A 172 -5.33 -11.23 -7.40
C ASP A 172 -4.64 -10.93 -8.75
N GLY A 173 -4.81 -9.72 -9.29
CA GLY A 173 -4.25 -9.31 -10.56
C GLY A 173 -5.01 -9.84 -11.79
N SER A 174 -6.14 -10.52 -11.62
CA SER A 174 -6.96 -11.03 -12.74
C SER A 174 -7.44 -9.91 -13.65
N GLY A 175 -7.71 -8.72 -13.12
CA GLY A 175 -8.10 -7.53 -13.88
C GLY A 175 -7.09 -7.14 -14.96
N TYR A 176 -5.79 -7.33 -14.73
CA TYR A 176 -4.76 -7.01 -15.74
C TYR A 176 -4.86 -7.89 -16.99
N LYS A 177 -5.34 -9.13 -16.84
CA LYS A 177 -5.57 -10.02 -17.99
C LYS A 177 -6.71 -9.50 -18.87
N LEU A 178 -7.76 -8.97 -18.22
CA LEU A 178 -8.90 -8.37 -18.93
C LEU A 178 -8.48 -7.09 -19.67
N VAL A 179 -7.71 -6.22 -19.01
CA VAL A 179 -7.16 -4.99 -19.59
C VAL A 179 -6.28 -5.27 -20.81
N LYS A 180 -5.38 -6.27 -20.71
CA LYS A 180 -4.52 -6.67 -21.85
C LYS A 180 -5.32 -7.17 -23.05
N LYS A 181 -6.46 -7.85 -22.83
CA LYS A 181 -7.36 -8.29 -23.93
C LYS A 181 -8.02 -7.11 -24.64
N LEU A 182 -8.14 -5.96 -23.99
CA LEU A 182 -8.63 -4.71 -24.59
C LEU A 182 -7.52 -3.96 -25.38
N GLY A 183 -6.31 -4.50 -25.44
CA GLY A 183 -5.18 -3.87 -26.12
C GLY A 183 -4.51 -2.74 -25.34
N ILE A 184 -4.83 -2.60 -24.04
CA ILE A 184 -4.35 -1.53 -23.17
C ILE A 184 -3.04 -1.94 -22.51
N LYS A 185 -2.05 -1.05 -22.51
CA LYS A 185 -0.73 -1.30 -21.91
C LYS A 185 -0.78 -1.35 -20.40
N VAL A 186 -0.14 -2.37 -19.84
CA VAL A 186 0.03 -2.57 -18.41
C VAL A 186 1.52 -2.58 -18.09
N VAL A 187 1.95 -1.65 -17.24
CA VAL A 187 3.27 -1.67 -16.61
C VAL A 187 3.32 -2.88 -15.68
N LYS A 188 4.41 -3.66 -15.69
CA LYS A 188 4.54 -4.88 -14.86
C LYS A 188 4.22 -4.55 -13.40
N PRO A 189 3.16 -5.14 -12.82
CA PRO A 189 2.86 -4.94 -11.41
C PRO A 189 3.90 -5.64 -10.54
N LEU A 190 4.48 -4.90 -9.59
CA LEU A 190 5.46 -5.40 -8.64
C LEU A 190 4.99 -5.07 -7.22
N PRO A 191 5.25 -5.91 -6.22
CA PRO A 191 4.92 -5.62 -4.82
C PRO A 191 5.52 -4.29 -4.36
N ALA A 192 4.73 -3.53 -3.60
CA ALA A 192 5.16 -2.32 -2.92
C ALA A 192 4.54 -2.28 -1.51
N LEU A 193 5.13 -1.51 -0.61
CA LEU A 193 4.77 -1.50 0.81
C LEU A 193 4.81 -2.92 1.40
N THR A 194 5.96 -3.57 1.28
CA THR A 194 6.21 -4.95 1.72
C THR A 194 7.50 -5.06 2.56
N ALA A 195 7.65 -6.15 3.30
CA ALA A 195 8.86 -6.44 4.05
C ALA A 195 9.99 -6.92 3.13
N LEU A 196 11.23 -6.67 3.53
CA LEU A 196 12.44 -7.07 2.83
C LEU A 196 13.10 -8.26 3.52
N GLU A 197 13.56 -9.22 2.72
CA GLU A 197 14.24 -10.43 3.17
C GLU A 197 15.76 -10.27 3.08
N SER A 198 16.48 -10.87 3.99
CA SER A 198 17.93 -10.80 4.06
C SER A 198 18.53 -12.12 4.55
N ASP A 199 19.73 -12.41 4.10
CA ASP A 199 20.56 -13.55 4.54
C ASP A 199 21.47 -13.21 5.72
N LYS A 200 21.29 -12.01 6.33
CA LYS A 200 22.10 -11.56 7.46
C LYS A 200 22.07 -12.58 8.60
N LYS A 201 23.23 -13.04 9.03
CA LYS A 201 23.37 -13.91 10.19
C LYS A 201 22.87 -13.21 11.46
N ASN A 202 22.56 -13.91 12.48
CA ASN A 202 22.18 -13.39 13.80
C ASN A 202 20.84 -12.64 13.89
N MET A 203 20.12 -12.39 12.79
CA MET A 203 18.80 -11.69 12.82
C MET A 203 17.81 -12.31 13.81
N LYS A 204 17.84 -13.63 13.95
CA LYS A 204 16.95 -14.36 14.87
C LYS A 204 17.06 -13.88 16.32
N LEU A 205 18.22 -13.32 16.72
CA LEU A 205 18.43 -12.76 18.06
C LEU A 205 17.55 -11.53 18.32
N ALA A 206 17.27 -10.74 17.28
CA ALA A 206 16.45 -9.53 17.38
C ALA A 206 15.00 -9.73 16.93
N THR A 207 14.57 -10.97 16.65
CA THR A 207 13.19 -11.25 16.18
C THR A 207 12.13 -10.68 17.12
N GLY A 208 11.18 -9.93 16.53
CA GLY A 208 10.08 -9.28 17.23
C GLY A 208 10.43 -7.93 17.83
N VAL A 209 11.70 -7.51 17.80
CA VAL A 209 12.10 -6.18 18.28
C VAL A 209 11.61 -5.11 17.33
N ARG A 210 11.14 -4.01 17.89
CA ARG A 210 10.87 -2.75 17.20
C ARG A 210 11.81 -1.67 17.74
N ALA A 211 12.41 -0.90 16.85
CA ALA A 211 13.28 0.20 17.22
C ALA A 211 13.07 1.38 16.27
N TYR A 212 13.11 2.59 16.82
CA TYR A 212 13.14 3.81 16.01
C TYR A 212 14.48 3.90 15.28
N GLY A 213 14.43 4.21 13.99
CA GLY A 213 15.64 4.28 13.18
C GLY A 213 15.39 4.79 11.78
N ASN A 214 16.48 4.93 11.02
CA ASN A 214 16.45 5.26 9.60
C ASN A 214 16.83 4.03 8.78
N VAL A 215 16.17 3.81 7.67
CA VAL A 215 16.52 2.79 6.68
C VAL A 215 16.81 3.44 5.33
N LYS A 216 17.98 3.11 4.74
CA LYS A 216 18.40 3.55 3.40
C LYS A 216 18.53 2.33 2.50
N ILE A 217 17.94 2.40 1.32
CA ILE A 217 18.13 1.38 0.28
C ILE A 217 19.25 1.84 -0.64
N MET A 218 20.25 0.97 -0.80
CA MET A 218 21.38 1.15 -1.70
C MET A 218 21.22 0.19 -2.87
N ALA A 219 21.23 0.72 -4.09
CA ALA A 219 21.27 -0.08 -5.32
C ALA A 219 22.33 0.50 -6.26
N ALA A 220 23.12 -0.36 -6.91
CA ALA A 220 24.24 0.05 -7.77
C ALA A 220 25.17 1.11 -7.12
N GLY A 221 25.38 1.02 -5.80
CA GLY A 221 26.25 1.94 -5.04
C GLY A 221 25.67 3.32 -4.75
N ARG A 222 24.38 3.56 -5.04
CA ARG A 222 23.69 4.84 -4.82
C ARG A 222 22.52 4.66 -3.86
N VAL A 223 22.20 5.72 -3.10
CA VAL A 223 21.00 5.76 -2.29
C VAL A 223 19.79 5.90 -3.23
N GLY A 224 18.91 4.91 -3.22
CA GLY A 224 17.66 4.93 -4.00
C GLY A 224 16.50 5.56 -3.24
N ALA A 225 16.41 5.30 -1.93
CA ALA A 225 15.38 5.83 -1.05
C ALA A 225 15.80 5.71 0.42
N GLU A 226 15.23 6.58 1.26
CA GLU A 226 15.35 6.48 2.71
C GLU A 226 14.05 6.89 3.40
N ASP A 227 13.82 6.34 4.59
CA ASP A 227 12.73 6.75 5.46
C ASP A 227 13.08 6.47 6.93
N THR A 228 12.40 7.18 7.85
CA THR A 228 12.68 7.14 9.29
C THR A 228 11.41 6.83 10.07
N GLY A 229 11.52 5.96 11.07
CA GLY A 229 10.41 5.58 11.95
C GLY A 229 10.66 4.26 12.66
N GLU A 230 9.59 3.58 13.09
CA GLU A 230 9.69 2.31 13.79
C GLU A 230 9.97 1.15 12.81
N ILE A 231 11.19 0.62 12.87
CA ILE A 231 11.65 -0.55 12.11
C ILE A 231 11.38 -1.81 12.96
N GLN A 232 10.83 -2.85 12.32
CA GLN A 232 10.61 -4.15 12.92
C GLN A 232 11.65 -5.15 12.43
N PHE A 233 12.38 -5.76 13.35
CA PHE A 233 13.32 -6.84 13.08
C PHE A 233 12.60 -8.18 13.12
N THR A 234 12.83 -9.02 12.10
CA THR A 234 12.20 -10.33 11.95
C THR A 234 13.27 -11.41 11.78
N ASP A 235 12.87 -12.66 11.77
CA ASP A 235 13.76 -13.78 11.52
C ASP A 235 14.16 -13.94 10.04
N TYR A 236 13.45 -13.27 9.14
CA TYR A 236 13.69 -13.29 7.69
C TYR A 236 14.29 -11.99 7.14
N GLY A 237 14.29 -10.89 7.91
CA GLY A 237 14.78 -9.59 7.43
C GLY A 237 14.25 -8.43 8.25
N ILE A 238 13.84 -7.37 7.56
CA ILE A 238 13.33 -6.13 8.17
C ILE A 238 11.94 -5.77 7.64
N SER A 239 11.15 -5.12 8.48
CA SER A 239 9.76 -4.73 8.25
C SER A 239 9.46 -3.40 8.97
N GLY A 240 8.21 -2.97 8.97
CA GLY A 240 7.78 -1.70 9.57
C GLY A 240 7.57 -0.62 8.52
N ILE A 241 6.92 0.48 8.93
CA ILE A 241 6.51 1.53 7.98
C ILE A 241 7.69 2.09 7.18
N PRO A 242 8.86 2.43 7.76
CA PRO A 242 10.00 2.93 6.98
C PRO A 242 10.48 1.93 5.92
N VAL A 243 10.52 0.65 6.27
CA VAL A 243 10.91 -0.41 5.33
C VAL A 243 9.89 -0.53 4.20
N PHE A 244 8.58 -0.45 4.51
CA PHE A 244 7.53 -0.47 3.50
C PHE A 244 7.67 0.70 2.53
N GLN A 245 7.93 1.90 3.02
CA GLN A 245 8.10 3.11 2.19
C GLN A 245 9.23 2.97 1.17
N VAL A 246 10.36 2.37 1.57
CA VAL A 246 11.52 2.21 0.71
C VAL A 246 11.50 0.92 -0.11
N SER A 247 10.62 -0.04 0.23
CA SER A 247 10.62 -1.38 -0.38
C SER A 247 10.42 -1.37 -1.89
N ARG A 248 9.61 -0.43 -2.43
CA ARG A 248 9.38 -0.34 -3.86
C ARG A 248 10.65 -0.11 -4.68
N PHE A 249 11.61 0.65 -4.13
CA PHE A 249 12.91 0.90 -4.77
C PHE A 249 13.77 -0.36 -4.74
N ALA A 250 13.77 -1.06 -3.61
CA ALA A 250 14.46 -2.35 -3.47
C ALA A 250 13.90 -3.38 -4.46
N VAL A 251 12.57 -3.54 -4.51
CA VAL A 251 11.90 -4.48 -5.42
C VAL A 251 12.21 -4.15 -6.88
N ARG A 252 12.14 -2.88 -7.28
CA ARG A 252 12.45 -2.47 -8.65
C ARG A 252 13.90 -2.77 -9.02
N ALA A 253 14.84 -2.39 -8.16
CA ALA A 253 16.27 -2.64 -8.39
C ALA A 253 16.58 -4.14 -8.50
N MET A 254 15.96 -4.98 -7.67
CA MET A 254 16.12 -6.44 -7.76
C MET A 254 15.53 -7.02 -9.06
N GLU A 255 14.37 -6.53 -9.51
CA GLU A 255 13.77 -6.93 -10.79
C GLU A 255 14.61 -6.53 -11.99
N GLU A 256 15.42 -5.47 -11.85
CA GLU A 256 16.42 -5.03 -12.83
C GLU A 256 17.75 -5.79 -12.70
N GLY A 257 17.84 -6.79 -11.82
CA GLY A 257 19.03 -7.61 -11.60
C GLY A 257 20.15 -6.92 -10.79
N GLN A 258 19.85 -5.82 -10.11
CA GLN A 258 20.83 -5.09 -9.30
C GLN A 258 20.98 -5.73 -7.92
N ARG A 259 22.19 -5.62 -7.35
CA ARG A 259 22.43 -5.91 -5.93
C ARG A 259 21.83 -4.82 -5.08
N VAL A 260 21.10 -5.22 -4.04
CA VAL A 260 20.43 -4.30 -3.11
C VAL A 260 20.95 -4.53 -1.69
N GLU A 261 21.28 -3.45 -1.01
CA GLU A 261 21.59 -3.42 0.42
C GLU A 261 20.64 -2.46 1.15
N ALA A 262 20.27 -2.79 2.38
CA ALA A 262 19.67 -1.84 3.31
C ALA A 262 20.68 -1.48 4.40
N LEU A 263 20.85 -0.19 4.63
CA LEU A 263 21.61 0.37 5.74
C LEU A 263 20.62 0.86 6.78
N VAL A 264 20.72 0.34 7.99
CA VAL A 264 19.81 0.68 9.09
C VAL A 264 20.58 1.37 10.20
N ASP A 265 20.19 2.60 10.51
CA ASP A 265 20.65 3.36 11.67
C ASP A 265 19.60 3.20 12.79
N VAL A 266 19.93 2.48 13.85
CA VAL A 266 19.01 2.23 14.99
C VAL A 266 19.09 3.30 16.08
N ALA A 267 19.84 4.36 15.83
CA ALA A 267 20.00 5.53 16.70
C ALA A 267 19.94 6.82 15.89
N ALA A 268 19.00 6.90 14.92
CA ALA A 268 18.90 7.99 13.94
C ALA A 268 18.65 9.37 14.58
N ASP A 269 18.06 9.39 15.75
CA ASP A 269 17.80 10.59 16.57
C ASP A 269 18.96 11.04 17.44
N ILE A 270 20.08 10.25 17.51
CA ILE A 270 21.23 10.52 18.35
C ILE A 270 22.46 10.74 17.47
N LYS A 271 23.24 11.80 17.70
CA LYS A 271 24.51 12.03 17.03
C LYS A 271 25.55 11.00 17.45
N GLU A 272 26.52 10.70 16.58
CA GLU A 272 27.50 9.65 16.80
C GLU A 272 28.35 9.89 18.07
N ASP A 273 28.81 11.12 18.31
CA ASP A 273 29.60 11.48 19.50
C ASP A 273 28.79 11.38 20.80
N ASP A 274 27.50 11.78 20.73
CA ASP A 274 26.59 11.68 21.88
C ASP A 274 26.30 10.21 22.20
N LEU A 275 26.05 9.40 21.18
CA LEU A 275 25.84 7.96 21.31
C LEU A 275 27.07 7.28 21.93
N LEU A 276 28.29 7.62 21.47
CA LEU A 276 29.52 7.11 22.04
C LEU A 276 29.67 7.45 23.54
N SER A 277 29.37 8.69 23.88
CA SER A 277 29.41 9.15 25.28
C SER A 277 28.38 8.41 26.15
N MET A 278 27.15 8.19 25.61
CA MET A 278 26.10 7.44 26.30
C MET A 278 26.48 5.97 26.51
N LEU A 279 27.06 5.31 25.48
CA LEU A 279 27.52 3.93 25.60
C LEU A 279 28.64 3.79 26.66
N LYS A 280 29.66 4.64 26.60
CA LYS A 280 30.75 4.66 27.61
C LYS A 280 30.22 4.86 29.02
N CYS A 281 29.29 5.80 29.19
CA CYS A 281 28.69 6.04 30.51
C CYS A 281 27.91 4.81 30.99
N ALA A 282 27.07 4.20 30.14
CA ALA A 282 26.26 3.03 30.51
C ALA A 282 27.11 1.83 30.89
N VAL A 283 28.17 1.52 30.08
CA VAL A 283 29.12 0.44 30.33
C VAL A 283 29.87 0.68 31.65
N ASN A 284 30.40 1.90 31.87
CA ASN A 284 31.15 2.22 33.08
C ASN A 284 30.25 2.19 34.34
N THR A 285 29.03 2.68 34.27
CA THR A 285 28.10 2.70 35.40
C THR A 285 27.66 1.29 35.82
N ARG A 286 27.52 0.38 34.85
CA ARG A 286 27.02 -0.98 35.05
C ARG A 286 28.05 -2.07 34.76
N LYS A 287 29.31 -1.85 35.12
CA LYS A 287 30.43 -2.79 34.90
C LYS A 287 30.21 -4.22 35.40
N HIS A 288 29.39 -4.38 36.42
CA HIS A 288 29.06 -5.66 37.03
C HIS A 288 27.97 -6.44 36.29
N GLN A 289 27.38 -5.86 35.25
CA GLN A 289 26.33 -6.48 34.40
C GLN A 289 26.93 -6.98 33.09
N SER A 290 26.12 -7.74 32.32
CA SER A 290 26.47 -8.06 30.94
C SER A 290 26.38 -6.82 30.03
N VAL A 291 27.03 -6.85 28.86
CA VAL A 291 26.99 -5.76 27.87
C VAL A 291 25.54 -5.46 27.50
N SER A 292 24.75 -6.50 27.21
CA SER A 292 23.34 -6.32 26.80
C SER A 292 22.47 -5.76 27.92
N GLU A 293 22.80 -6.02 29.19
CA GLU A 293 22.10 -5.43 30.35
C GLU A 293 22.55 -4.01 30.62
N SER A 294 23.85 -3.72 30.51
CA SER A 294 24.36 -2.36 30.69
C SER A 294 23.75 -1.37 29.71
N LEU A 295 23.51 -1.79 28.46
CA LEU A 295 22.93 -0.96 27.41
C LEU A 295 21.40 -1.02 27.32
N SER A 296 20.73 -1.78 28.20
CA SER A 296 19.27 -1.99 28.14
C SER A 296 18.44 -0.73 28.39
N GLY A 297 19.04 0.32 28.96
CA GLY A 297 18.42 1.64 29.12
C GLY A 297 18.42 2.49 27.84
N LEU A 298 19.21 2.10 26.84
CA LEU A 298 19.33 2.80 25.54
C LEU A 298 18.65 2.01 24.43
N PHE A 299 18.82 0.69 24.41
CA PHE A 299 18.35 -0.18 23.34
C PHE A 299 17.73 -1.47 23.88
N ASN A 300 16.84 -2.07 23.10
CA ASN A 300 16.29 -3.38 23.43
C ASN A 300 17.43 -4.42 23.57
N LYS A 301 17.43 -5.18 24.65
CA LYS A 301 18.47 -6.18 24.98
C LYS A 301 18.74 -7.17 23.85
N LYS A 302 17.68 -7.66 23.16
CA LYS A 302 17.81 -8.57 22.01
C LYS A 302 18.54 -7.92 20.82
N LEU A 303 18.26 -6.64 20.56
CA LEU A 303 18.95 -5.87 19.51
C LEU A 303 20.44 -5.70 19.84
N VAL A 304 20.74 -5.36 21.08
CA VAL A 304 22.15 -5.28 21.56
C VAL A 304 22.87 -6.62 21.42
N MET A 305 22.22 -7.73 21.78
CA MET A 305 22.80 -9.07 21.62
C MET A 305 23.14 -9.38 20.14
N MET A 306 22.23 -9.03 19.21
CA MET A 306 22.48 -9.19 17.77
C MET A 306 23.68 -8.33 17.33
N ILE A 307 23.72 -7.06 17.72
CA ILE A 307 24.78 -6.11 17.35
C ILE A 307 26.15 -6.57 17.90
N CYS A 308 26.20 -6.98 19.17
CA CYS A 308 27.42 -7.54 19.77
C CYS A 308 27.91 -8.75 18.96
N LYS A 309 27.03 -9.68 18.65
CA LYS A 309 27.38 -10.88 17.87
C LYS A 309 27.92 -10.55 16.48
N ASP A 310 27.35 -9.53 15.83
CA ASP A 310 27.80 -9.07 14.50
C ASP A 310 29.22 -8.52 14.52
N ILE A 311 29.67 -7.92 15.63
CA ILE A 311 31.05 -7.40 15.78
C ILE A 311 32.00 -8.39 16.49
N GLY A 312 31.54 -9.64 16.71
CA GLY A 312 32.37 -10.71 17.32
C GLY A 312 32.46 -10.68 18.83
N ILE A 313 31.48 -10.07 19.52
CA ILE A 313 31.41 -10.00 20.99
C ILE A 313 30.12 -10.76 21.44
N GLU A 314 30.26 -11.48 22.54
CA GLU A 314 29.09 -12.08 23.16
C GLU A 314 28.36 -11.03 24.02
N GLY A 315 27.07 -10.79 23.74
CA GLY A 315 26.26 -9.81 24.47
C GLY A 315 26.08 -10.13 25.96
N ASN A 316 26.38 -11.35 26.37
CA ASN A 316 26.40 -11.81 27.77
C ASN A 316 27.77 -11.67 28.45
N SER A 317 28.83 -11.26 27.70
CA SER A 317 30.13 -10.95 28.33
C SER A 317 30.00 -9.82 29.32
N SER A 318 30.99 -9.72 30.24
CA SER A 318 31.01 -8.64 31.22
C SER A 318 31.15 -7.26 30.56
N ALA A 319 30.39 -6.30 31.01
CA ALA A 319 30.57 -4.91 30.57
C ALA A 319 31.96 -4.35 30.96
N SER A 320 32.63 -4.93 31.96
CA SER A 320 33.99 -4.56 32.31
C SER A 320 35.05 -4.84 31.22
N ASP A 321 34.71 -5.74 30.28
CA ASP A 321 35.59 -6.15 29.17
C ASP A 321 35.47 -5.22 27.95
N ILE A 322 34.60 -4.23 28.01
CA ILE A 322 34.31 -3.28 26.94
C ILE A 322 35.20 -2.04 27.13
N ASP A 323 36.12 -1.91 26.23
CA ASP A 323 37.00 -0.73 26.14
C ASP A 323 36.44 0.34 25.19
N ASP A 324 37.20 1.42 25.06
CA ASP A 324 36.84 2.55 24.19
C ASP A 324 36.76 2.16 22.71
N ASP A 325 37.63 1.27 22.23
CA ASP A 325 37.61 0.81 20.84
C ASP A 325 36.39 -0.04 20.53
N ILE A 326 35.98 -0.88 21.47
CA ILE A 326 34.76 -1.67 21.37
C ILE A 326 33.52 -0.75 21.37
N CYS A 327 33.49 0.27 22.24
CA CYS A 327 32.43 1.26 22.22
C CYS A 327 32.31 1.95 20.85
N GLN A 328 33.43 2.36 20.25
CA GLN A 328 33.43 2.96 18.90
C GLN A 328 32.96 1.99 17.83
N LYS A 329 33.35 0.71 17.90
CA LYS A 329 32.83 -0.33 16.97
C LYS A 329 31.31 -0.53 17.10
N LEU A 330 30.81 -0.57 18.34
CA LEU A 330 29.36 -0.65 18.60
C LEU A 330 28.62 0.53 17.98
N VAL A 331 29.09 1.76 18.21
CA VAL A 331 28.48 2.98 17.65
C VAL A 331 28.43 2.92 16.13
N ARG A 332 29.58 2.69 15.47
CA ARG A 332 29.64 2.61 14.00
C ARG A 332 28.68 1.56 13.46
N HIS A 333 28.58 0.42 14.15
CA HIS A 333 27.69 -0.65 13.71
C HIS A 333 26.23 -0.28 13.93
N MET A 334 25.86 0.33 15.07
CA MET A 334 24.50 0.81 15.36
C MET A 334 24.03 1.89 14.37
N LYS A 335 24.95 2.74 13.91
CA LYS A 335 24.70 3.79 12.93
C LYS A 335 24.58 3.26 11.49
N SER A 336 25.01 2.02 11.22
CA SER A 336 25.01 1.45 9.87
C SER A 336 24.99 -0.08 9.88
N LEU A 337 23.88 -0.64 10.39
CA LEU A 337 23.61 -2.08 10.26
C LEU A 337 23.36 -2.42 8.79
N ARG A 338 24.22 -3.27 8.20
CA ARG A 338 24.08 -3.70 6.81
C ARG A 338 23.22 -4.95 6.70
N TYR A 339 22.27 -4.91 5.78
CA TYR A 339 21.45 -6.02 5.34
C TYR A 339 21.63 -6.21 3.84
N HIS A 340 22.20 -7.31 3.41
CA HIS A 340 22.12 -7.73 2.03
C HIS A 340 20.70 -8.21 1.76
N ILE A 341 19.99 -7.55 0.85
CA ILE A 341 18.61 -7.88 0.54
C ILE A 341 18.59 -8.97 -0.52
N THR A 342 18.07 -10.13 -0.15
CA THR A 342 18.02 -11.33 -1.00
C THR A 342 16.63 -11.55 -1.61
N GLY A 343 15.60 -10.86 -1.07
CA GLY A 343 14.23 -10.99 -1.51
C GLY A 343 13.31 -9.98 -0.85
N TYR A 344 12.04 -10.15 -1.12
CA TYR A 344 10.96 -9.39 -0.52
C TYR A 344 9.73 -10.28 -0.34
N LYS A 345 8.90 -9.94 0.61
CA LYS A 345 7.61 -10.63 0.76
C LYS A 345 6.75 -10.29 -0.46
N GLY A 346 6.26 -11.34 -1.12
CA GLY A 346 5.48 -11.21 -2.35
C GLY A 346 4.10 -10.60 -2.16
N ASN A 347 3.27 -10.73 -3.18
CA ASN A 347 1.93 -10.13 -3.24
C ASN A 347 1.02 -10.45 -2.05
N ASP A 348 1.17 -11.60 -1.39
CA ASP A 348 0.35 -11.99 -0.23
C ASP A 348 0.56 -11.06 0.97
N TYR A 349 1.72 -10.45 1.09
CA TYR A 349 2.12 -9.57 2.18
C TYR A 349 2.22 -8.10 1.78
N ALA A 350 2.24 -7.81 0.48
CA ALA A 350 2.27 -6.44 -0.03
C ALA A 350 0.93 -5.75 0.22
N GLN A 351 0.98 -4.47 0.60
CA GLN A 351 -0.23 -3.67 0.76
C GLN A 351 -0.76 -3.17 -0.58
N VAL A 352 0.13 -2.82 -1.50
CA VAL A 352 -0.18 -2.32 -2.85
C VAL A 352 0.82 -2.87 -3.87
N CYS A 353 0.56 -2.64 -5.16
CA CYS A 353 1.55 -2.79 -6.23
C CYS A 353 1.97 -1.42 -6.77
N GLN A 354 3.23 -1.30 -7.17
CA GLN A 354 3.67 -0.34 -8.18
C GLN A 354 3.43 -0.96 -9.56
N GLY A 355 3.17 -0.14 -10.59
CA GLY A 355 2.74 -0.63 -11.90
C GLY A 355 1.23 -0.82 -11.98
N GLY A 356 0.74 -1.17 -13.15
CA GLY A 356 -0.69 -1.24 -13.45
C GLY A 356 -0.99 -0.69 -14.84
N VAL A 357 -2.24 -0.29 -15.09
CA VAL A 357 -2.64 0.37 -16.34
C VAL A 357 -1.85 1.65 -16.51
N ASN A 358 -1.10 1.75 -17.61
CA ASN A 358 -0.30 2.93 -17.87
C ASN A 358 -1.20 4.17 -18.02
N VAL A 359 -0.92 5.22 -17.28
CA VAL A 359 -1.73 6.46 -17.32
C VAL A 359 -1.76 7.13 -18.70
N SER A 360 -0.77 6.86 -19.58
CA SER A 360 -0.79 7.33 -20.96
C SER A 360 -1.90 6.70 -21.81
N GLU A 361 -2.49 5.62 -21.38
CA GLU A 361 -3.64 4.97 -22.02
C GLU A 361 -4.99 5.60 -21.60
N LEU A 362 -4.94 6.56 -20.65
CA LEU A 362 -6.11 7.18 -20.04
C LEU A 362 -6.11 8.70 -20.27
N ASN A 363 -7.29 9.27 -20.44
CA ASN A 363 -7.47 10.72 -20.36
C ASN A 363 -7.69 11.19 -18.89
N ASP A 364 -7.82 12.48 -18.67
CA ASP A 364 -8.07 13.06 -17.32
C ASP A 364 -9.46 12.72 -16.74
N ASN A 365 -10.31 12.02 -17.50
CA ASN A 365 -11.59 11.46 -17.08
C ASN A 365 -11.49 9.98 -16.70
N LEU A 366 -10.28 9.43 -16.61
CA LEU A 366 -10.01 8.02 -16.37
C LEU A 366 -10.62 7.09 -17.46
N GLU A 367 -10.98 7.63 -18.61
CA GLU A 367 -11.47 6.89 -19.77
C GLU A 367 -10.29 6.41 -20.62
N SER A 368 -10.40 5.20 -21.15
CA SER A 368 -9.43 4.69 -22.12
C SER A 368 -9.43 5.53 -23.40
N VAL A 369 -8.25 5.98 -23.82
CA VAL A 369 -8.09 6.76 -25.06
C VAL A 369 -8.56 5.96 -26.30
N ASN A 370 -8.30 4.64 -26.33
CA ASN A 370 -8.57 3.79 -27.47
C ASN A 370 -9.86 2.96 -27.35
N ASN A 371 -10.52 2.94 -26.18
CA ASN A 371 -11.74 2.18 -25.95
C ASN A 371 -12.80 3.08 -25.28
N PRO A 372 -13.45 3.97 -26.04
CA PRO A 372 -14.45 4.92 -25.49
C PRO A 372 -15.56 4.20 -24.74
N GLY A 373 -15.89 4.67 -23.53
CA GLY A 373 -16.87 4.04 -22.62
C GLY A 373 -16.27 3.02 -21.66
N ILE A 374 -14.92 2.76 -21.72
CA ILE A 374 -14.18 1.97 -20.72
C ILE A 374 -13.44 2.93 -19.80
N PHE A 375 -13.73 2.85 -18.50
CA PHE A 375 -13.14 3.69 -17.45
C PHE A 375 -12.38 2.86 -16.43
N PHE A 376 -11.49 3.50 -15.69
CA PHE A 376 -10.62 2.84 -14.71
C PHE A 376 -10.69 3.53 -13.35
N ALA A 377 -10.56 2.74 -12.28
CA ALA A 377 -10.52 3.29 -10.93
C ALA A 377 -9.65 2.44 -9.98
N GLY A 378 -9.08 3.09 -8.98
CA GLY A 378 -8.31 2.46 -7.91
C GLY A 378 -6.97 1.90 -8.34
N GLU A 379 -6.50 0.89 -7.61
CA GLU A 379 -5.16 0.31 -7.74
C GLU A 379 -4.91 -0.47 -9.05
N LEU A 380 -5.90 -0.60 -9.91
CA LEU A 380 -5.69 -1.17 -11.26
C LEU A 380 -4.84 -0.25 -12.13
N VAL A 381 -4.92 1.07 -11.89
CA VAL A 381 -4.12 2.10 -12.56
C VAL A 381 -2.74 2.18 -11.92
N ASP A 382 -1.69 2.49 -12.71
CA ASP A 382 -0.31 2.66 -12.24
C ASP A 382 -0.15 3.94 -11.39
N ILE A 383 -0.81 3.94 -10.24
CA ILE A 383 -0.72 4.95 -9.19
C ILE A 383 -0.56 4.25 -7.86
N ASP A 384 0.56 4.47 -7.19
CA ASP A 384 0.82 3.99 -5.84
C ASP A 384 1.34 5.12 -4.93
N GLY A 385 0.76 5.19 -3.75
CA GLY A 385 1.10 6.15 -2.72
C GLY A 385 1.85 5.51 -1.55
N LYS A 386 2.47 6.35 -0.73
CA LYS A 386 3.08 5.97 0.54
C LYS A 386 2.08 5.29 1.48
N CYS A 387 2.57 4.62 2.54
CA CYS A 387 1.73 4.28 3.68
C CYS A 387 1.14 5.55 4.28
N GLY A 388 -0.17 5.53 4.59
CA GLY A 388 -0.75 6.69 5.26
C GLY A 388 -2.08 7.19 4.71
N GLY A 389 -2.89 6.35 4.08
CA GLY A 389 -4.22 6.70 3.58
C GLY A 389 -4.24 7.17 2.12
N TYR A 390 -3.07 7.39 1.51
CA TYR A 390 -2.95 7.92 0.13
C TYR A 390 -3.54 6.98 -0.92
N ASN A 391 -3.33 5.67 -0.79
CA ASN A 391 -3.86 4.67 -1.71
C ASN A 391 -5.38 4.55 -1.63
N LEU A 392 -5.96 4.72 -0.45
CA LEU A 392 -7.41 4.76 -0.28
C LEU A 392 -7.99 6.07 -0.79
N GLN A 393 -7.32 7.23 -0.57
CA GLN A 393 -7.75 8.49 -1.18
C GLN A 393 -7.77 8.38 -2.71
N TRP A 394 -6.74 7.81 -3.32
CA TRP A 394 -6.73 7.53 -4.76
C TRP A 394 -7.93 6.66 -5.17
N ALA A 395 -8.24 5.62 -4.40
CA ALA A 395 -9.38 4.74 -4.70
C ALA A 395 -10.72 5.49 -4.65
N TRP A 396 -10.91 6.35 -3.64
CA TRP A 396 -12.13 7.17 -3.53
C TRP A 396 -12.23 8.17 -4.68
N SER A 397 -11.19 8.99 -4.88
CA SER A 397 -11.18 10.05 -5.89
C SER A 397 -11.35 9.50 -7.29
N SER A 398 -10.62 8.45 -7.64
CA SER A 398 -10.72 7.82 -8.96
C SER A 398 -12.08 7.16 -9.18
N GLY A 399 -12.68 6.57 -8.14
CA GLY A 399 -14.04 6.02 -8.21
C GLY A 399 -15.08 7.09 -8.52
N VAL A 400 -15.03 8.22 -7.81
CA VAL A 400 -15.96 9.36 -8.06
C VAL A 400 -15.75 9.97 -9.44
N VAL A 401 -14.50 10.20 -9.84
CA VAL A 401 -14.18 10.80 -11.14
C VAL A 401 -14.63 9.89 -12.29
N ALA A 402 -14.36 8.59 -12.19
CA ALA A 402 -14.83 7.62 -13.19
C ALA A 402 -16.36 7.62 -13.30
N ALA A 403 -17.09 7.62 -12.18
CA ALA A 403 -18.55 7.64 -12.18
C ALA A 403 -19.13 8.92 -12.81
N LYS A 404 -18.58 10.10 -12.48
CA LYS A 404 -18.98 11.37 -13.11
C LYS A 404 -18.73 11.34 -14.61
N SER A 405 -17.57 10.80 -15.02
CA SER A 405 -17.20 10.70 -16.43
C SER A 405 -18.10 9.74 -17.22
N VAL A 406 -18.54 8.66 -16.59
CA VAL A 406 -19.54 7.74 -17.14
C VAL A 406 -20.88 8.45 -17.37
N PHE A 407 -21.36 9.23 -16.39
CA PHE A 407 -22.56 10.03 -16.53
C PHE A 407 -22.47 11.02 -17.70
N ASP A 408 -21.38 11.76 -17.80
CA ASP A 408 -21.15 12.70 -18.91
C ASP A 408 -21.05 11.99 -20.26
N TYR A 409 -20.48 10.78 -20.30
CA TYR A 409 -20.40 9.97 -21.52
C TYR A 409 -21.78 9.53 -21.99
N CYS A 410 -22.63 9.03 -21.10
CA CYS A 410 -23.96 8.57 -21.44
C CYS A 410 -24.85 9.73 -21.96
N ASN A 411 -24.79 10.90 -21.32
CA ASN A 411 -25.56 12.07 -21.73
C ASN A 411 -25.12 12.65 -23.09
N ARG A 412 -23.88 12.40 -23.53
CA ARG A 412 -23.42 12.82 -24.86
C ARG A 412 -23.85 11.89 -25.98
N GLN A 413 -24.33 10.69 -25.64
CA GLN A 413 -24.79 9.69 -26.62
C GLN A 413 -26.32 9.76 -26.88
N GLU A 414 -27.04 10.43 -25.99
CA GLU A 414 -28.48 10.80 -26.18
C GLU A 414 -28.60 12.08 -27.02
#